data_f0f7c0468b2b7025ef8a131053d9cbee
#
_entry.id   f0f7c0468b2b7025ef8a131053d9cbee
#
_cell.length_a   1.000
_cell.length_b   1.000
_cell.length_c   1.000
_cell.angle_alpha   90.00
_cell.angle_beta   90.00
_cell.angle_gamma   90.00
#
_symmetry.space_group_name_H-M   'P 1'
#
loop_
_entity.id
_entity.type
_entity.pdbx_description
1 polymer ?
#
loop_
_entity_poly.entity_id
_entity_poly.type
_entity_poly.pdbx_seq_one_letter_code
_entity_poly.pdbx_strand_id
1 'polypeptide(L)'
;MQEVAEQSYDAMEAYIMTRDLVNEKINEEVTKLNANQKIFANKYNIQIGEDTSELGKKMKLSNEVFENHTQLYLIFFKVNFTESVLLKAIESNDISAIQQNSNALEQYSNEGMEKLKTFQPYKNDMSLVLATKKMLEFTKKEALELSPSVISFSMLNQKFQESKKTMDNKAANSRSKEEIDNFNKLVNEVNKEVGNYNKTINKFNIDRSNTINNWNVTSENFIARYIPFE
;
A
#
# COMPACT_ATOMS: atom_id res chain seq x y z
N MET A 1 17.39 1.74 6.41
CA MET A 1 16.30 2.28 5.55
C MET A 1 15.01 1.46 5.71
N GLN A 2 15.07 0.15 5.84
CA GLN A 2 13.89 -0.71 6.13
C GLN A 2 13.24 -0.33 7.47
N GLU A 3 14.05 -0.12 8.50
CA GLU A 3 13.64 0.31 9.84
C GLU A 3 12.90 1.68 9.85
N VAL A 4 13.32 2.63 9.01
CA VAL A 4 12.66 3.94 8.87
C VAL A 4 11.30 3.82 8.18
N ALA A 5 11.15 2.82 7.36
CA ALA A 5 9.96 2.59 6.58
C ALA A 5 8.89 1.85 7.40
N GLU A 6 9.26 0.84 8.18
CA GLU A 6 8.40 0.18 9.18
C GLU A 6 7.98 1.18 10.26
N GLN A 7 8.91 1.99 10.76
CA GLN A 7 8.64 3.08 11.69
C GLN A 7 7.67 4.12 11.11
N SER A 8 7.69 4.37 9.80
CA SER A 8 6.75 5.30 9.16
C SER A 8 5.32 4.76 9.10
N TYR A 9 5.14 3.44 8.89
CA TYR A 9 3.82 2.82 8.92
C TYR A 9 3.29 2.75 10.36
N ASP A 10 4.07 2.23 11.30
CA ASP A 10 3.71 2.14 12.71
C ASP A 10 3.44 3.53 13.30
N ALA A 11 4.23 4.54 12.91
CA ALA A 11 4.03 5.92 13.31
C ALA A 11 2.72 6.51 12.75
N MET A 12 2.35 6.19 11.50
CA MET A 12 1.08 6.62 10.91
C MET A 12 -0.11 5.94 11.56
N GLU A 13 -0.03 4.62 11.80
CA GLU A 13 -1.07 3.87 12.50
C GLU A 13 -1.25 4.37 13.94
N ALA A 14 -0.15 4.56 14.68
CA ALA A 14 -0.16 5.11 16.03
C ALA A 14 -0.72 6.54 16.07
N TYR A 15 -0.37 7.38 15.09
CA TYR A 15 -0.94 8.73 14.97
C TYR A 15 -2.46 8.70 14.78
N ILE A 16 -2.96 7.85 13.88
CA ILE A 16 -4.39 7.74 13.61
C ILE A 16 -5.13 7.21 14.84
N MET A 17 -4.61 6.14 15.47
CA MET A 17 -5.18 5.59 16.71
C MET A 17 -5.21 6.62 17.84
N THR A 18 -4.12 7.38 18.01
CA THR A 18 -4.03 8.43 19.04
C THR A 18 -5.01 9.57 18.74
N ARG A 19 -5.10 10.01 17.49
CA ARG A 19 -6.08 11.02 17.06
C ARG A 19 -7.51 10.57 17.36
N ASP A 20 -7.84 9.33 17.05
CA ASP A 20 -9.19 8.80 17.24
C ASP A 20 -9.52 8.68 18.74
N LEU A 21 -8.56 8.24 19.57
CA LEU A 21 -8.70 8.22 21.03
C LEU A 21 -8.88 9.63 21.62
N VAL A 22 -8.11 10.61 21.13
CA VAL A 22 -8.24 12.02 21.56
C VAL A 22 -9.61 12.58 21.17
N ASN A 23 -10.09 12.30 19.96
CA ASN A 23 -11.41 12.71 19.50
C ASN A 23 -12.52 12.07 20.33
N GLU A 24 -12.41 10.80 20.67
CA GLU A 24 -13.36 10.11 21.55
C GLU A 24 -13.42 10.78 22.92
N LYS A 25 -12.27 11.06 23.54
CA LYS A 25 -12.21 11.76 24.83
C LYS A 25 -12.76 13.19 24.78
N ILE A 26 -12.47 13.93 23.71
CA ILE A 26 -13.07 15.25 23.50
C ILE A 26 -14.60 15.14 23.43
N ASN A 27 -15.12 14.19 22.64
CA ASN A 27 -16.56 13.98 22.53
C ASN A 27 -17.22 13.59 23.86
N GLU A 28 -16.58 12.75 24.67
CA GLU A 28 -17.04 12.45 26.02
C GLU A 28 -17.12 13.70 26.91
N GLU A 29 -16.07 14.51 26.94
CA GLU A 29 -16.04 15.74 27.76
C GLU A 29 -17.03 16.80 27.24
N VAL A 30 -17.18 16.96 25.94
CA VAL A 30 -18.21 17.81 25.34
C VAL A 30 -19.62 17.35 25.71
N THR A 31 -19.86 16.03 25.73
CA THR A 31 -21.13 15.45 26.15
C THR A 31 -21.43 15.74 27.62
N LYS A 32 -20.43 15.59 28.50
CA LYS A 32 -20.56 15.96 29.93
C LYS A 32 -20.80 17.45 30.10
N LEU A 33 -20.08 18.31 29.36
CA LEU A 33 -20.27 19.76 29.39
C LEU A 33 -21.69 20.13 28.98
N ASN A 34 -22.21 19.58 27.88
CA ASN A 34 -23.56 19.82 27.38
C ASN A 34 -24.62 19.36 28.40
N ALA A 35 -24.41 18.20 29.05
CA ALA A 35 -25.30 17.74 30.12
C ALA A 35 -25.34 18.71 31.32
N ASN A 36 -24.17 19.18 31.77
CA ASN A 36 -24.05 20.15 32.86
C ASN A 36 -24.66 21.51 32.49
N GLN A 37 -24.48 21.97 31.26
CA GLN A 37 -25.12 23.19 30.74
C GLN A 37 -26.66 23.07 30.74
N LYS A 38 -27.21 21.92 30.37
CA LYS A 38 -28.67 21.66 30.42
C LYS A 38 -29.19 21.70 31.87
N ILE A 39 -28.48 21.11 32.83
CA ILE A 39 -28.83 21.17 34.25
C ILE A 39 -28.82 22.61 34.75
N PHE A 40 -27.77 23.38 34.44
CA PHE A 40 -27.67 24.78 34.79
C PHE A 40 -28.80 25.62 34.18
N ALA A 41 -29.03 25.46 32.89
CA ALA A 41 -30.08 26.16 32.16
C ALA A 41 -31.48 25.90 32.76
N ASN A 42 -31.78 24.66 33.07
CA ASN A 42 -33.07 24.30 33.70
C ASN A 42 -33.20 24.93 35.10
N LYS A 43 -32.12 24.99 35.89
CA LYS A 43 -32.12 25.61 37.20
C LYS A 43 -32.43 27.13 37.17
N TYR A 44 -31.95 27.80 36.12
CA TYR A 44 -32.06 29.25 35.97
C TYR A 44 -33.07 29.70 34.89
N ASN A 45 -33.92 28.79 34.37
CA ASN A 45 -34.88 29.05 33.28
C ASN A 45 -34.25 29.68 32.04
N ILE A 46 -33.03 29.23 31.68
CA ILE A 46 -32.33 29.65 30.46
C ILE A 46 -32.70 28.69 29.33
N GLN A 47 -33.10 29.18 28.18
CA GLN A 47 -33.27 28.37 26.98
C GLN A 47 -31.93 28.17 26.31
N ILE A 48 -31.52 26.91 26.17
CA ILE A 48 -30.36 26.53 25.36
C ILE A 48 -30.88 26.21 23.96
N GLY A 49 -30.38 26.92 22.96
CA GLY A 49 -30.58 26.57 21.56
C GLY A 49 -29.64 25.47 21.13
N GLU A 50 -30.08 24.53 20.28
CA GLU A 50 -29.17 23.61 19.62
C GLU A 50 -28.28 24.40 18.63
N ASP A 51 -27.01 24.02 18.54
CA ASP A 51 -26.13 24.57 17.52
C ASP A 51 -26.56 24.08 16.13
N THR A 52 -27.40 24.87 15.49
CA THR A 52 -27.86 24.66 14.12
C THR A 52 -27.05 25.47 13.11
N SER A 53 -25.90 26.00 13.53
CA SER A 53 -25.05 26.81 12.67
C SER A 53 -24.59 26.03 11.43
N GLU A 54 -24.47 26.74 10.32
CA GLU A 54 -23.93 26.14 9.08
C GLU A 54 -22.52 25.60 9.28
N LEU A 55 -21.71 26.22 10.14
CA LEU A 55 -20.39 25.75 10.50
C LEU A 55 -20.44 24.41 11.24
N GLY A 56 -21.31 24.25 12.24
CA GLY A 56 -21.50 23.01 12.97
C GLY A 56 -21.93 21.86 12.07
N LYS A 57 -22.85 22.12 11.15
CA LYS A 57 -23.27 21.13 10.13
C LYS A 57 -22.13 20.75 9.20
N LYS A 58 -21.35 21.72 8.70
CA LYS A 58 -20.18 21.47 7.84
C LYS A 58 -19.09 20.66 8.57
N MET A 59 -18.82 20.96 9.83
CA MET A 59 -17.84 20.20 10.65
C MET A 59 -18.28 18.75 10.84
N LYS A 60 -19.54 18.52 11.18
CA LYS A 60 -20.07 17.15 11.33
C LYS A 60 -19.96 16.35 10.04
N LEU A 61 -20.40 16.96 8.92
CA LEU A 61 -20.28 16.36 7.59
C LEU A 61 -18.83 16.01 7.24
N SER A 62 -17.91 16.94 7.50
CA SER A 62 -16.47 16.74 7.26
C SER A 62 -15.92 15.56 8.06
N ASN A 63 -16.26 15.45 9.35
CA ASN A 63 -15.83 14.34 10.19
C ASN A 63 -16.32 12.99 9.66
N GLU A 64 -17.61 12.88 9.32
CA GLU A 64 -18.19 11.64 8.77
C GLU A 64 -17.49 11.20 7.47
N VAL A 65 -17.21 12.15 6.57
CA VAL A 65 -16.50 11.89 5.31
C VAL A 65 -15.08 11.45 5.55
N PHE A 66 -14.33 12.15 6.42
CA PHE A 66 -12.94 11.81 6.71
C PHE A 66 -12.81 10.49 7.49
N GLU A 67 -13.72 10.14 8.38
CA GLU A 67 -13.72 8.82 9.03
C GLU A 67 -13.81 7.69 8.00
N ASN A 68 -14.77 7.80 7.07
CA ASN A 68 -14.96 6.80 6.04
C ASN A 68 -13.76 6.73 5.08
N HIS A 69 -13.25 7.89 4.65
CA HIS A 69 -12.06 8.00 3.82
C HIS A 69 -10.83 7.39 4.50
N THR A 70 -10.59 7.70 5.77
CA THR A 70 -9.40 7.26 6.53
C THR A 70 -9.32 5.74 6.62
N GLN A 71 -10.44 5.04 6.80
CA GLN A 71 -10.45 3.57 6.85
C GLN A 71 -9.94 2.96 5.52
N LEU A 72 -10.37 3.50 4.38
CA LEU A 72 -9.90 3.06 3.06
C LEU A 72 -8.46 3.49 2.78
N TYR A 73 -8.09 4.69 3.22
CA TYR A 73 -6.72 5.19 3.13
C TYR A 73 -5.73 4.29 3.87
N LEU A 74 -6.07 3.81 5.08
CA LEU A 74 -5.20 2.90 5.83
C LEU A 74 -4.99 1.56 5.11
N ILE A 75 -6.03 1.01 4.49
CA ILE A 75 -5.92 -0.20 3.69
C ILE A 75 -4.98 0.02 2.50
N PHE A 76 -5.19 1.11 1.76
CA PHE A 76 -4.34 1.50 0.64
C PHE A 76 -2.88 1.75 1.09
N PHE A 77 -2.70 2.53 2.14
CA PHE A 77 -1.38 2.91 2.65
C PHE A 77 -0.55 1.69 3.05
N LYS A 78 -1.16 0.71 3.75
CA LYS A 78 -0.48 -0.51 4.19
C LYS A 78 0.13 -1.27 3.02
N VAL A 79 -0.62 -1.51 1.96
CA VAL A 79 -0.12 -2.26 0.80
C VAL A 79 0.84 -1.43 -0.06
N ASN A 80 0.57 -0.14 -0.27
CA ASN A 80 1.45 0.75 -1.03
C ASN A 80 2.83 0.90 -0.36
N PHE A 81 2.83 0.97 0.96
CA PHE A 81 4.06 1.01 1.74
C PHE A 81 4.84 -0.31 1.62
N THR A 82 4.19 -1.46 1.85
CA THR A 82 4.82 -2.79 1.73
C THR A 82 5.37 -3.02 0.33
N GLU A 83 4.64 -2.59 -0.70
CA GLU A 83 5.11 -2.59 -2.09
C GLU A 83 6.40 -1.77 -2.25
N SER A 84 6.49 -0.58 -1.65
CA SER A 84 7.70 0.24 -1.72
C SER A 84 8.93 -0.44 -1.13
N VAL A 85 8.75 -1.24 -0.07
CA VAL A 85 9.83 -2.04 0.53
C VAL A 85 10.20 -3.21 -0.36
N LEU A 86 9.23 -3.88 -0.98
CA LEU A 86 9.48 -4.93 -1.98
C LEU A 86 10.31 -4.40 -3.16
N LEU A 87 9.97 -3.22 -3.69
CA LEU A 87 10.71 -2.61 -4.80
C LEU A 87 12.17 -2.31 -4.44
N LYS A 88 12.43 -1.84 -3.22
CA LYS A 88 13.81 -1.63 -2.73
C LYS A 88 14.59 -2.95 -2.61
N ALA A 89 13.92 -4.03 -2.19
CA ALA A 89 14.53 -5.35 -2.15
C ALA A 89 14.87 -5.85 -3.58
N ILE A 90 14.01 -5.57 -4.55
CA ILE A 90 14.25 -5.88 -5.97
C ILE A 90 15.44 -5.07 -6.50
N GLU A 91 15.52 -3.78 -6.22
CA GLU A 91 16.65 -2.91 -6.63
C GLU A 91 17.97 -3.37 -6.03
N SER A 92 17.98 -3.81 -4.78
CA SER A 92 19.17 -4.34 -4.11
C SER A 92 19.49 -5.79 -4.48
N ASN A 93 18.63 -6.45 -5.26
CA ASN A 93 18.74 -7.88 -5.62
C ASN A 93 18.84 -8.80 -4.39
N ASP A 94 18.17 -8.45 -3.30
CA ASP A 94 18.10 -9.24 -2.07
C ASP A 94 16.95 -10.25 -2.16
N ILE A 95 17.26 -11.47 -2.60
CA ILE A 95 16.26 -12.54 -2.82
C ILE A 95 15.48 -12.85 -1.54
N SER A 96 16.14 -12.85 -0.38
CA SER A 96 15.46 -13.13 0.89
C SER A 96 14.47 -12.03 1.25
N ALA A 97 14.88 -10.77 1.12
CA ALA A 97 13.99 -9.63 1.34
C ALA A 97 12.85 -9.57 0.31
N ILE A 98 13.12 -9.91 -0.97
CA ILE A 98 12.07 -10.01 -2.00
C ILE A 98 11.01 -11.03 -1.57
N GLN A 99 11.42 -12.22 -1.13
CA GLN A 99 10.48 -13.27 -0.72
C GLN A 99 9.67 -12.87 0.51
N GLN A 100 10.31 -12.30 1.53
CA GLN A 100 9.63 -11.85 2.75
C GLN A 100 8.60 -10.75 2.46
N ASN A 101 9.00 -9.71 1.72
CA ASN A 101 8.11 -8.60 1.41
C ASN A 101 7.00 -8.99 0.42
N SER A 102 7.26 -9.94 -0.48
CA SER A 102 6.23 -10.54 -1.35
C SER A 102 5.15 -11.26 -0.53
N ASN A 103 5.54 -12.09 0.43
CA ASN A 103 4.61 -12.80 1.30
C ASN A 103 3.78 -11.81 2.15
N ALA A 104 4.44 -10.77 2.70
CA ALA A 104 3.74 -9.73 3.45
C ALA A 104 2.75 -8.95 2.57
N LEU A 105 3.13 -8.62 1.33
CA LEU A 105 2.28 -7.90 0.39
C LEU A 105 1.05 -8.74 0.00
N GLU A 106 1.21 -10.03 -0.24
CA GLU A 106 0.09 -10.95 -0.48
C GLU A 106 -0.84 -11.01 0.73
N GLN A 107 -0.28 -11.20 1.93
CA GLN A 107 -1.06 -11.27 3.17
C GLN A 107 -1.87 -10.00 3.37
N TYR A 108 -1.25 -8.81 3.30
CA TYR A 108 -1.94 -7.54 3.52
C TYR A 108 -2.96 -7.22 2.44
N SER A 109 -2.72 -7.65 1.20
CA SER A 109 -3.71 -7.56 0.14
C SER A 109 -4.94 -8.40 0.45
N ASN A 110 -4.76 -9.64 0.93
CA ASN A 110 -5.86 -10.52 1.33
C ASN A 110 -6.62 -9.95 2.54
N GLU A 111 -5.92 -9.48 3.58
CA GLU A 111 -6.52 -8.82 4.76
C GLU A 111 -7.36 -7.60 4.35
N GLY A 112 -6.82 -6.76 3.47
CA GLY A 112 -7.52 -5.60 2.92
C GLY A 112 -8.80 -6.00 2.18
N MET A 113 -8.75 -7.04 1.35
CA MET A 113 -9.91 -7.57 0.63
C MET A 113 -11.00 -8.08 1.59
N GLU A 114 -10.64 -8.75 2.68
CA GLU A 114 -11.60 -9.16 3.71
C GLU A 114 -12.25 -7.95 4.41
N LYS A 115 -11.46 -6.93 4.76
CA LYS A 115 -11.99 -5.69 5.34
C LYS A 115 -12.99 -4.99 4.42
N LEU A 116 -12.74 -4.98 3.11
CA LEU A 116 -13.68 -4.38 2.14
C LEU A 116 -15.03 -5.10 2.05
N LYS A 117 -15.14 -6.38 2.40
CA LYS A 117 -16.41 -7.12 2.36
C LYS A 117 -17.44 -6.60 3.36
N THR A 118 -16.98 -6.11 4.50
CA THR A 118 -17.83 -5.61 5.58
C THR A 118 -17.88 -4.09 5.66
N PHE A 119 -17.10 -3.40 4.80
CA PHE A 119 -17.01 -1.96 4.80
C PHE A 119 -18.32 -1.31 4.36
N GLN A 120 -18.75 -0.28 5.10
CA GLN A 120 -19.96 0.48 4.79
C GLN A 120 -19.58 1.79 4.10
N PRO A 121 -19.79 1.92 2.78
CA PRO A 121 -19.40 3.10 2.05
C PRO A 121 -20.28 4.30 2.40
N TYR A 122 -19.66 5.47 2.53
CA TYR A 122 -20.37 6.71 2.81
C TYR A 122 -21.43 6.99 1.74
N LYS A 123 -22.67 7.16 2.16
CA LYS A 123 -23.84 7.38 1.27
C LYS A 123 -23.94 6.38 0.10
N ASN A 124 -23.48 5.14 0.31
CA ASN A 124 -23.41 4.09 -0.72
C ASN A 124 -22.48 4.42 -1.91
N ASP A 125 -21.54 5.36 -1.75
CA ASP A 125 -20.55 5.66 -2.77
C ASP A 125 -19.43 4.61 -2.79
N MET A 126 -19.50 3.72 -3.77
CA MET A 126 -18.53 2.62 -3.97
C MET A 126 -17.25 3.07 -4.68
N SER A 127 -17.13 4.31 -5.11
CA SER A 127 -16.01 4.74 -5.98
C SER A 127 -14.64 4.48 -5.35
N LEU A 128 -14.44 4.92 -4.11
CA LEU A 128 -13.16 4.73 -3.40
C LEU A 128 -12.95 3.28 -2.95
N VAL A 129 -14.03 2.56 -2.60
CA VAL A 129 -13.97 1.12 -2.30
C VAL A 129 -13.45 0.33 -3.51
N LEU A 130 -13.97 0.63 -4.71
CA LEU A 130 -13.55 -0.03 -5.95
C LEU A 130 -12.11 0.32 -6.33
N ALA A 131 -11.69 1.57 -6.12
CA ALA A 131 -10.29 1.98 -6.34
C ALA A 131 -9.35 1.26 -5.36
N THR A 132 -9.72 1.15 -4.08
CA THR A 132 -8.94 0.40 -3.07
C THR A 132 -8.88 -1.09 -3.43
N LYS A 133 -10.00 -1.68 -3.86
CA LYS A 133 -10.04 -3.07 -4.32
C LYS A 133 -9.07 -3.31 -5.48
N LYS A 134 -9.06 -2.43 -6.48
CA LYS A 134 -8.11 -2.53 -7.62
C LYS A 134 -6.65 -2.47 -7.17
N MET A 135 -6.33 -1.62 -6.18
CA MET A 135 -4.98 -1.57 -5.62
C MET A 135 -4.61 -2.91 -4.96
N LEU A 136 -5.50 -3.48 -4.15
CA LEU A 136 -5.28 -4.78 -3.51
C LEU A 136 -5.13 -5.93 -4.51
N GLU A 137 -5.93 -5.94 -5.57
CA GLU A 137 -5.81 -6.93 -6.66
C GLU A 137 -4.48 -6.79 -7.39
N PHE A 138 -4.04 -5.57 -7.64
CA PHE A 138 -2.76 -5.28 -8.29
C PHE A 138 -1.58 -5.72 -7.41
N THR A 139 -1.53 -5.31 -6.12
CA THR A 139 -0.43 -5.66 -5.21
C THR A 139 -0.36 -7.16 -4.94
N LYS A 140 -1.50 -7.84 -4.84
CA LYS A 140 -1.54 -9.30 -4.78
C LYS A 140 -0.94 -9.94 -6.04
N LYS A 141 -1.25 -9.40 -7.22
CA LYS A 141 -0.69 -9.88 -8.48
C LYS A 141 0.82 -9.65 -8.56
N GLU A 142 1.33 -8.54 -8.05
CA GLU A 142 2.79 -8.32 -7.93
C GLU A 142 3.45 -9.38 -7.07
N ALA A 143 2.89 -9.67 -5.91
CA ALA A 143 3.42 -10.69 -5.03
C ALA A 143 3.47 -12.08 -5.71
N LEU A 144 2.44 -12.44 -6.46
CA LEU A 144 2.29 -13.78 -7.03
C LEU A 144 2.94 -13.97 -8.41
N GLU A 145 3.12 -12.90 -9.19
CA GLU A 145 3.63 -13.00 -10.56
C GLU A 145 4.98 -12.29 -10.74
N LEU A 146 5.11 -11.04 -10.26
CA LEU A 146 6.33 -10.25 -10.44
C LEU A 146 7.47 -10.81 -9.56
N SER A 147 7.23 -11.00 -8.27
CA SER A 147 8.28 -11.43 -7.34
C SER A 147 8.90 -12.79 -7.71
N PRO A 148 8.14 -13.85 -8.05
CA PRO A 148 8.72 -15.10 -8.52
C PRO A 148 9.52 -14.96 -9.81
N SER A 149 9.08 -14.10 -10.75
CA SER A 149 9.80 -13.82 -11.99
C SER A 149 11.15 -13.14 -11.71
N VAL A 150 11.16 -12.16 -10.79
CA VAL A 150 12.40 -11.48 -10.37
C VAL A 150 13.37 -12.44 -9.68
N ILE A 151 12.87 -13.26 -8.75
CA ILE A 151 13.68 -14.25 -8.03
C ILE A 151 14.31 -15.24 -9.02
N SER A 152 13.52 -15.80 -9.94
CA SER A 152 13.99 -16.75 -10.94
C SER A 152 15.10 -16.14 -11.82
N PHE A 153 14.90 -14.91 -12.29
CA PHE A 153 15.90 -14.20 -13.08
C PHE A 153 17.18 -13.90 -12.26
N SER A 154 17.05 -13.49 -10.99
CA SER A 154 18.17 -13.23 -10.10
C SER A 154 19.03 -14.49 -9.87
N MET A 155 18.36 -15.63 -9.62
CA MET A 155 19.06 -16.93 -9.47
C MET A 155 19.77 -17.37 -10.74
N LEU A 156 19.13 -17.19 -11.89
CA LEU A 156 19.73 -17.49 -13.20
C LEU A 156 20.95 -16.62 -13.45
N ASN A 157 20.85 -15.32 -13.17
CA ASN A 157 21.97 -14.38 -13.32
C ASN A 157 23.13 -14.70 -12.36
N GLN A 158 22.85 -15.07 -11.12
CA GLN A 158 23.88 -15.52 -10.18
C GLN A 158 24.62 -16.74 -10.72
N LYS A 159 23.89 -17.78 -11.17
CA LYS A 159 24.48 -18.98 -11.80
C LYS A 159 25.35 -18.62 -13.01
N PHE A 160 24.90 -17.66 -13.83
CA PHE A 160 25.69 -17.19 -14.97
C PHE A 160 26.98 -16.50 -14.53
N GLN A 161 26.96 -15.61 -13.52
CA GLN A 161 28.16 -14.93 -13.02
C GLN A 161 29.18 -15.92 -12.44
N GLU A 162 28.71 -16.93 -11.70
CA GLU A 162 29.58 -18.00 -11.16
C GLU A 162 30.21 -18.84 -12.27
N SER A 163 29.41 -19.24 -13.27
CA SER A 163 29.91 -19.99 -14.42
C SER A 163 30.91 -19.17 -15.24
N LYS A 164 30.62 -17.86 -15.46
CA LYS A 164 31.53 -16.95 -16.16
C LYS A 164 32.85 -16.82 -15.41
N LYS A 165 32.84 -16.61 -14.09
CA LYS A 165 34.04 -16.54 -13.26
C LYS A 165 34.86 -17.82 -13.36
N THR A 166 34.22 -18.99 -13.38
CA THR A 166 34.90 -20.30 -13.53
C THR A 166 35.54 -20.40 -14.91
N MET A 167 34.86 -19.99 -15.96
CA MET A 167 35.41 -19.98 -17.33
C MET A 167 36.58 -19.02 -17.50
N ASP A 168 36.46 -17.80 -16.91
CA ASP A 168 37.52 -16.76 -17.01
C ASP A 168 38.78 -17.16 -16.26
N ASN A 169 38.68 -17.94 -15.19
CA ASN A 169 39.82 -18.46 -14.43
C ASN A 169 40.54 -19.65 -15.10
N LYS A 170 39.95 -20.25 -16.15
CA LYS A 170 40.58 -21.33 -16.94
C LYS A 170 41.23 -20.81 -18.20
N ALA A 171 42.48 -21.24 -18.46
CA ALA A 171 43.13 -20.99 -19.74
C ALA A 171 42.28 -21.58 -20.90
N ALA A 172 42.22 -20.92 -22.01
CA ALA A 172 41.34 -21.30 -23.14
C ALA A 172 41.59 -22.76 -23.62
N ASN A 173 42.85 -23.19 -23.64
CA ASN A 173 43.24 -24.54 -24.03
C ASN A 173 42.97 -25.62 -22.97
N SER A 174 42.59 -25.22 -21.75
CA SER A 174 42.25 -26.14 -20.65
C SER A 174 40.72 -26.31 -20.48
N ARG A 175 39.91 -25.63 -21.28
CA ARG A 175 38.45 -25.72 -21.27
C ARG A 175 38.00 -26.92 -22.09
N SER A 176 37.21 -27.82 -21.48
CA SER A 176 36.62 -28.94 -22.23
C SER A 176 35.50 -28.45 -23.18
N LYS A 177 35.22 -29.21 -24.22
CA LYS A 177 34.12 -28.96 -25.13
C LYS A 177 32.79 -28.90 -24.37
N GLU A 178 32.56 -29.81 -23.42
CA GLU A 178 31.35 -29.84 -22.60
C GLU A 178 31.18 -28.58 -21.76
N GLU A 179 32.25 -28.08 -21.13
CA GLU A 179 32.21 -26.81 -20.37
C GLU A 179 31.82 -25.62 -21.25
N ILE A 180 32.40 -25.55 -22.46
CA ILE A 180 32.05 -24.50 -23.43
C ILE A 180 30.60 -24.59 -23.87
N ASP A 181 30.13 -25.80 -24.20
CA ASP A 181 28.76 -26.03 -24.64
C ASP A 181 27.74 -25.68 -23.53
N ASN A 182 28.00 -26.05 -22.27
CA ASN A 182 27.19 -25.73 -21.13
C ASN A 182 27.14 -24.22 -20.84
N PHE A 183 28.29 -23.56 -20.92
CA PHE A 183 28.36 -22.11 -20.77
C PHE A 183 27.57 -21.38 -21.88
N ASN A 184 27.72 -21.80 -23.14
CA ASN A 184 26.96 -21.21 -24.25
C ASN A 184 25.45 -21.41 -24.12
N LYS A 185 25.00 -22.58 -23.62
CA LYS A 185 23.57 -22.79 -23.29
C LYS A 185 23.09 -21.80 -22.25
N LEU A 186 23.86 -21.63 -21.19
CA LEU A 186 23.53 -20.69 -20.11
C LEU A 186 23.49 -19.24 -20.59
N VAL A 187 24.42 -18.82 -21.43
CA VAL A 187 24.42 -17.51 -22.10
C VAL A 187 23.11 -17.30 -22.90
N ASN A 188 22.73 -18.30 -23.69
CA ASN A 188 21.49 -18.21 -24.49
C ASN A 188 20.24 -18.13 -23.61
N GLU A 189 20.20 -18.90 -22.51
CA GLU A 189 19.12 -18.87 -21.54
C GLU A 189 18.99 -17.49 -20.88
N VAL A 190 20.09 -16.92 -20.38
CA VAL A 190 20.14 -15.59 -19.78
C VAL A 190 19.68 -14.53 -20.79
N ASN A 191 20.19 -14.55 -22.02
CA ASN A 191 19.81 -13.57 -23.06
C ASN A 191 18.30 -13.60 -23.37
N LYS A 192 17.69 -14.79 -23.37
CA LYS A 192 16.23 -14.94 -23.53
C LYS A 192 15.48 -14.37 -22.35
N GLU A 193 15.92 -14.71 -21.12
CA GLU A 193 15.22 -14.32 -19.90
C GLU A 193 15.36 -12.83 -19.57
N VAL A 194 16.46 -12.15 -19.95
CA VAL A 194 16.57 -10.68 -19.89
C VAL A 194 15.41 -10.00 -20.60
N GLY A 195 15.07 -10.48 -21.81
CA GLY A 195 13.96 -9.91 -22.58
C GLY A 195 12.61 -10.09 -21.89
N ASN A 196 12.36 -11.26 -21.31
CA ASN A 196 11.14 -11.56 -20.56
C ASN A 196 11.05 -10.73 -19.29
N TYR A 197 12.13 -10.69 -18.51
CA TYR A 197 12.25 -9.89 -17.29
C TYR A 197 11.95 -8.41 -17.55
N ASN A 198 12.58 -7.80 -18.54
CA ASN A 198 12.38 -6.39 -18.87
C ASN A 198 10.93 -6.11 -19.28
N LYS A 199 10.29 -6.98 -20.05
CA LYS A 199 8.87 -6.84 -20.42
C LYS A 199 7.97 -6.92 -19.19
N THR A 200 8.25 -7.85 -18.28
CA THR A 200 7.47 -8.04 -17.05
C THR A 200 7.61 -6.81 -16.15
N ILE A 201 8.83 -6.35 -15.87
CA ILE A 201 9.08 -5.14 -15.07
C ILE A 201 8.37 -3.92 -15.66
N ASN A 202 8.52 -3.69 -16.96
CA ASN A 202 7.89 -2.52 -17.63
C ASN A 202 6.36 -2.57 -17.53
N LYS A 203 5.75 -3.75 -17.72
CA LYS A 203 4.30 -3.91 -17.58
C LYS A 203 3.84 -3.58 -16.17
N PHE A 204 4.49 -4.15 -15.16
CA PHE A 204 4.11 -3.90 -13.76
C PHE A 204 4.34 -2.44 -13.36
N ASN A 205 5.39 -1.77 -13.85
CA ASN A 205 5.62 -0.35 -13.61
C ASN A 205 4.49 0.54 -14.17
N ILE A 206 4.00 0.23 -15.38
CA ILE A 206 2.87 0.94 -15.99
C ILE A 206 1.59 0.69 -15.19
N ASP A 207 1.28 -0.59 -14.89
CA ASP A 207 0.09 -0.98 -14.16
C ASP A 207 0.07 -0.34 -12.75
N ARG A 208 1.23 -0.30 -12.06
CA ARG A 208 1.43 0.37 -10.77
C ARG A 208 1.10 1.85 -10.82
N SER A 209 1.73 2.55 -11.74
CA SER A 209 1.51 4.00 -11.91
C SER A 209 0.04 4.31 -12.16
N ASN A 210 -0.61 3.56 -13.03
CA ASN A 210 -2.02 3.73 -13.33
C ASN A 210 -2.91 3.44 -12.12
N THR A 211 -2.60 2.40 -11.34
CA THR A 211 -3.42 1.98 -10.20
C THR A 211 -3.30 2.98 -9.05
N ILE A 212 -2.09 3.44 -8.73
CA ILE A 212 -1.86 4.46 -7.70
C ILE A 212 -2.51 5.79 -8.10
N ASN A 213 -2.31 6.24 -9.36
CA ASN A 213 -2.92 7.47 -9.84
C ASN A 213 -4.45 7.40 -9.82
N ASN A 214 -5.03 6.27 -10.22
CA ASN A 214 -6.48 6.06 -10.15
C ASN A 214 -7.00 6.16 -8.70
N TRP A 215 -6.27 5.59 -7.72
CA TRP A 215 -6.64 5.68 -6.32
C TRP A 215 -6.59 7.12 -5.82
N ASN A 216 -5.50 7.85 -6.09
CA ASN A 216 -5.31 9.24 -5.67
C ASN A 216 -6.39 10.16 -6.24
N VAL A 217 -6.63 10.10 -7.55
CA VAL A 217 -7.67 10.90 -8.22
C VAL A 217 -9.07 10.57 -7.68
N THR A 218 -9.34 9.28 -7.42
CA THR A 218 -10.64 8.86 -6.87
C THR A 218 -10.81 9.36 -5.44
N SER A 219 -9.74 9.33 -4.63
CA SER A 219 -9.70 9.85 -3.26
C SER A 219 -9.99 11.36 -3.22
N GLU A 220 -9.30 12.14 -4.04
CA GLU A 220 -9.53 13.59 -4.17
C GLU A 220 -10.96 13.90 -4.59
N ASN A 221 -11.47 13.21 -5.61
CA ASN A 221 -12.84 13.38 -6.09
C ASN A 221 -13.89 12.98 -5.05
N PHE A 222 -13.63 11.95 -4.24
CA PHE A 222 -14.52 11.55 -3.15
C PHE A 222 -14.61 12.66 -2.10
N ILE A 223 -13.48 13.20 -1.64
CA ILE A 223 -13.44 14.29 -0.66
C ILE A 223 -14.14 15.53 -1.23
N ALA A 224 -13.78 15.97 -2.43
CA ALA A 224 -14.35 17.16 -3.07
C ALA A 224 -15.86 17.06 -3.32
N ARG A 225 -16.40 15.86 -3.56
CA ARG A 225 -17.84 15.63 -3.77
C ARG A 225 -18.65 15.91 -2.52
N TYR A 226 -18.14 15.55 -1.36
CA TYR A 226 -18.87 15.61 -0.10
C TYR A 226 -18.47 16.80 0.79
N ILE A 227 -17.29 17.36 0.58
CA ILE A 227 -16.77 18.53 1.29
C ILE A 227 -16.36 19.58 0.25
N PRO A 228 -17.33 20.31 -0.34
CA PRO A 228 -17.02 21.36 -1.29
C PRO A 228 -16.23 22.47 -0.62
N PHE A 229 -15.11 22.84 -1.19
CA PHE A 229 -14.34 24.02 -0.81
C PHE A 229 -14.96 25.22 -1.53
N GLU A 230 -15.70 26.04 -0.79
CA GLU A 230 -16.10 27.40 -1.17
C GLU A 230 -15.36 28.41 -0.31
#